data_430970849dae6143e9511257b93294d7
#
_entry.id   430970849dae6143e9511257b93294d7
#
_cell.length_a   1.000
_cell.length_b   1.000
_cell.length_c   1.000
_cell.angle_alpha   90.00
_cell.angle_beta   90.00
_cell.angle_gamma   90.00
#
_symmetry.space_group_name_H-M   'P 1'
#
loop_
_entity.id
_entity.type
_entity.pdbx_description
1 polymer ?
#
loop_
_entity_poly.entity_id
_entity_poly.type
_entity_poly.pdbx_seq_one_letter_code
_entity_poly.pdbx_strand_id
1 'polypeptide(L)'
;MKKNLFITLFTIVLALTYSFLQAQPVNSKVKSSRDPWQFGIKASGSCDKTSIKEGSQMKLGYKAGFVAEKHLVYMLYFQPSVQFTQKGYKYEIPYGFRDETSFSMLEFDAGLLLKFGDERLKRGMFLSLTPYITKALGLKWSQTNINPHSPEYNITRTTNEFGSLNTLDIGFKLGIGYDFNRHWEIAANYTFGLNRIAYTNNFKWRGANLNLIYFF
;
A
#
# COMPACT_ATOMS: atom_id res chain seq x y z
N MET A 1 24.62 -4.14 -3.62
CA MET A 1 24.28 -4.83 -2.35
C MET A 1 22.78 -4.89 -2.03
N LYS A 2 21.94 -3.88 -2.31
CA LYS A 2 20.52 -3.88 -1.87
C LYS A 2 19.57 -4.76 -2.69
N LYS A 3 19.85 -5.08 -3.96
CA LYS A 3 19.04 -6.00 -4.78
C LYS A 3 19.07 -7.44 -4.23
N ASN A 4 20.21 -7.85 -3.71
CA ASN A 4 20.36 -9.21 -3.18
C ASN A 4 19.60 -9.43 -1.87
N LEU A 5 19.46 -8.39 -1.03
CA LEU A 5 18.72 -8.49 0.24
C LEU A 5 17.22 -8.76 0.03
N PHE A 6 16.62 -8.17 -1.00
CA PHE A 6 15.20 -8.40 -1.31
C PHE A 6 14.96 -9.82 -1.86
N ILE A 7 15.83 -10.27 -2.76
CA ILE A 7 15.77 -11.64 -3.28
C ILE A 7 15.97 -12.64 -2.13
N THR A 8 16.94 -12.39 -1.24
CA THR A 8 17.18 -13.24 -0.06
C THR A 8 15.99 -13.26 0.91
N LEU A 9 15.38 -12.10 1.18
CA LEU A 9 14.20 -12.03 2.05
C LEU A 9 12.99 -12.73 1.41
N PHE A 10 12.79 -12.58 0.12
CA PHE A 10 11.71 -13.24 -0.63
C PHE A 10 11.93 -14.75 -0.70
N THR A 11 13.16 -15.22 -0.91
CA THR A 11 13.52 -16.66 -0.87
C THR A 11 13.37 -17.24 0.54
N ILE A 12 13.71 -16.49 1.59
CA ILE A 12 13.50 -16.94 2.99
C ILE A 12 12.01 -17.08 3.28
N VAL A 13 11.17 -16.12 2.88
CA VAL A 13 9.71 -16.19 3.05
C VAL A 13 9.12 -17.38 2.27
N LEU A 14 9.57 -17.60 1.02
CA LEU A 14 9.18 -18.76 0.21
C LEU A 14 9.66 -20.08 0.83
N ALA A 15 10.88 -20.14 1.35
CA ALA A 15 11.42 -21.32 2.00
C ALA A 15 10.71 -21.63 3.32
N LEU A 16 10.37 -20.60 4.11
CA LEU A 16 9.58 -20.74 5.35
C LEU A 16 8.16 -21.24 5.03
N THR A 17 7.49 -20.69 4.01
CA THR A 17 6.17 -21.16 3.60
C THR A 17 6.21 -22.60 3.09
N TYR A 18 7.27 -22.97 2.34
CA TYR A 18 7.45 -24.34 1.85
C TYR A 18 7.77 -25.31 3.01
N SER A 19 8.60 -24.93 3.98
CA SER A 19 8.92 -25.75 5.16
C SER A 19 7.70 -25.95 6.07
N PHE A 20 6.83 -24.93 6.23
CA PHE A 20 5.56 -25.05 6.94
C PHE A 20 4.58 -25.99 6.22
N LEU A 21 4.58 -26.02 4.88
CA LEU A 21 3.76 -26.94 4.08
C LEU A 21 4.20 -28.40 4.25
N GLN A 22 5.49 -28.67 4.45
CA GLN A 22 6.02 -30.04 4.64
C GLN A 22 5.96 -30.53 6.09
N ALA A 23 5.92 -29.63 7.08
CA ALA A 23 5.87 -29.99 8.51
C ALA A 23 4.49 -30.47 9.00
N GLN A 24 3.54 -30.69 8.09
CA GLN A 24 2.21 -31.15 8.46
C GLN A 24 2.24 -32.66 8.83
N PRO A 25 1.74 -33.05 10.01
CA PRO A 25 1.58 -34.46 10.35
C PRO A 25 0.59 -35.12 9.37
N VAL A 26 1.02 -36.20 8.72
CA VAL A 26 0.31 -36.96 7.68
C VAL A 26 -1.07 -37.52 8.11
N ASN A 27 -1.52 -37.24 9.34
CA ASN A 27 -2.71 -37.89 9.91
C ASN A 27 -3.88 -36.96 10.28
N SER A 28 -3.89 -35.72 9.88
CA SER A 28 -5.12 -34.97 9.89
C SER A 28 -5.86 -35.21 8.57
N LYS A 29 -7.09 -35.74 8.61
CA LYS A 29 -8.06 -35.60 7.54
C LYS A 29 -8.26 -34.10 7.34
N VAL A 30 -7.29 -33.45 6.68
CA VAL A 30 -7.43 -32.07 6.20
C VAL A 30 -8.58 -32.13 5.22
N LYS A 31 -9.76 -31.83 5.71
CA LYS A 31 -10.85 -31.43 4.85
C LYS A 31 -10.26 -30.31 4.02
N SER A 32 -9.85 -30.62 2.81
CA SER A 32 -9.46 -29.63 1.81
C SER A 32 -10.64 -28.67 1.74
N SER A 33 -10.58 -27.65 2.56
CA SER A 33 -11.53 -26.57 2.56
C SER A 33 -11.32 -25.88 1.22
N ARG A 34 -12.13 -26.27 0.23
CA ARG A 34 -12.32 -25.49 -0.99
C ARG A 34 -13.15 -24.28 -0.61
N ASP A 35 -12.63 -23.48 0.33
CA ASP A 35 -13.26 -22.21 0.59
C ASP A 35 -13.20 -21.40 -0.69
N PRO A 36 -14.35 -21.00 -1.23
CA PRO A 36 -14.39 -20.20 -2.45
C PRO A 36 -13.66 -18.88 -2.22
N TRP A 37 -13.16 -18.29 -3.31
CA TRP A 37 -12.71 -16.93 -3.29
C TRP A 37 -13.84 -16.01 -2.81
N GLN A 38 -13.54 -15.12 -1.88
CA GLN A 38 -14.41 -14.01 -1.52
C GLN A 38 -13.96 -12.79 -2.29
N PHE A 39 -14.90 -12.08 -2.91
CA PHE A 39 -14.63 -10.86 -3.66
C PHE A 39 -15.24 -9.68 -2.93
N GLY A 40 -14.63 -8.52 -3.07
CA GLY A 40 -15.07 -7.33 -2.37
C GLY A 40 -14.55 -6.05 -3.00
N ILE A 41 -14.93 -4.95 -2.37
CA ILE A 41 -14.44 -3.61 -2.67
C ILE A 41 -13.62 -3.10 -1.48
N LYS A 42 -12.61 -2.30 -1.79
CA LYS A 42 -11.70 -1.70 -0.81
C LYS A 42 -11.63 -0.21 -1.03
N ALA A 43 -11.85 0.56 0.04
CA ALA A 43 -11.64 1.99 0.08
C ALA A 43 -10.63 2.34 1.17
N SER A 44 -9.75 3.30 0.92
CA SER A 44 -8.72 3.67 1.87
C SER A 44 -8.46 5.17 1.87
N GLY A 45 -8.27 5.73 3.08
CA GLY A 45 -7.60 7.00 3.28
C GLY A 45 -6.11 6.77 3.50
N SER A 46 -5.27 7.59 2.89
CA SER A 46 -3.83 7.53 3.09
C SER A 46 -3.25 8.87 3.50
N CYS A 47 -2.17 8.82 4.26
CA CYS A 47 -1.37 9.96 4.64
C CYS A 47 0.06 9.67 4.22
N ASP A 48 0.43 10.21 3.06
CA ASP A 48 1.70 9.89 2.40
C ASP A 48 2.69 11.06 2.52
N LYS A 49 3.96 10.71 2.67
CA LYS A 49 5.09 11.64 2.62
C LYS A 49 6.26 11.04 1.86
N THR A 50 7.15 11.91 1.43
CA THR A 50 8.46 11.49 0.94
C THR A 50 9.49 11.52 2.07
N SER A 51 10.57 10.74 1.95
CA SER A 51 11.67 10.71 2.91
C SER A 51 12.62 11.91 2.80
N ILE A 52 12.14 13.07 2.37
CA ILE A 52 12.91 14.32 2.31
C ILE A 52 13.15 14.81 3.74
N LYS A 53 14.38 15.13 4.09
CA LYS A 53 14.75 15.47 5.48
C LYS A 53 14.16 16.79 5.98
N GLU A 54 13.93 17.78 5.12
CA GLU A 54 13.47 19.12 5.51
C GLU A 54 12.34 19.60 4.60
N GLY A 55 11.26 20.14 5.20
CA GLY A 55 10.17 20.83 4.49
C GLY A 55 9.08 19.95 3.85
N SER A 56 9.23 18.63 3.83
CA SER A 56 8.18 17.76 3.28
C SER A 56 7.05 17.55 4.28
N GLN A 57 5.84 17.98 3.91
CA GLN A 57 4.63 17.77 4.68
C GLN A 57 3.85 16.56 4.17
N MET A 58 3.11 15.93 5.07
CA MET A 58 2.18 14.84 4.71
C MET A 58 1.06 15.38 3.84
N LYS A 59 0.69 14.58 2.82
CA LYS A 59 -0.48 14.85 2.01
C LYS A 59 -1.49 13.71 2.16
N LEU A 60 -2.74 14.10 2.34
CA LEU A 60 -3.84 13.15 2.33
C LEU A 60 -4.07 12.63 0.92
N GLY A 61 -4.27 11.34 0.81
CA GLY A 61 -4.59 10.62 -0.40
C GLY A 61 -5.78 9.68 -0.18
N TYR A 62 -6.25 9.11 -1.27
CA TYR A 62 -7.30 8.10 -1.23
C TYR A 62 -6.99 6.96 -2.18
N LYS A 63 -7.59 5.80 -1.90
CA LYS A 63 -7.50 4.63 -2.74
C LYS A 63 -8.86 3.97 -2.82
N ALA A 64 -9.19 3.42 -3.97
CA ALA A 64 -10.41 2.63 -4.15
C ALA A 64 -10.15 1.52 -5.18
N GLY A 65 -10.73 0.35 -4.98
CA GLY A 65 -10.53 -0.77 -5.90
C GLY A 65 -11.21 -2.05 -5.46
N PHE A 66 -10.78 -3.11 -6.11
CA PHE A 66 -11.29 -4.46 -5.88
C PHE A 66 -10.29 -5.28 -5.09
N VAL A 67 -10.81 -6.19 -4.29
CA VAL A 67 -10.05 -7.11 -3.46
C VAL A 67 -10.67 -8.50 -3.57
N ALA A 68 -9.82 -9.49 -3.51
CA ALA A 68 -10.26 -10.87 -3.34
C ALA A 68 -9.54 -11.47 -2.14
N GLU A 69 -10.16 -12.42 -1.47
CA GLU A 69 -9.56 -13.13 -0.36
C GLU A 69 -9.75 -14.64 -0.51
N LYS A 70 -8.73 -15.39 -0.13
CA LYS A 70 -8.76 -16.85 -0.11
C LYS A 70 -8.06 -17.36 1.13
N HIS A 71 -8.72 -18.25 1.83
CA HIS A 71 -8.10 -19.05 2.88
C HIS A 71 -7.09 -20.03 2.25
N LEU A 72 -5.87 -20.04 2.74
CA LEU A 72 -4.82 -20.96 2.27
C LEU A 72 -4.69 -22.17 3.20
N VAL A 73 -4.29 -21.91 4.43
CA VAL A 73 -4.05 -22.98 5.43
C VAL A 73 -4.05 -22.38 6.82
N TYR A 74 -4.70 -23.03 7.77
CA TYR A 74 -4.82 -22.60 9.18
C TYR A 74 -5.31 -21.14 9.28
N MET A 75 -4.45 -20.27 9.80
CA MET A 75 -4.70 -18.83 10.00
C MET A 75 -4.23 -17.98 8.81
N LEU A 76 -3.67 -18.59 7.76
CA LEU A 76 -3.07 -17.87 6.64
C LEU A 76 -4.09 -17.65 5.52
N TYR A 77 -4.23 -16.38 5.14
CA TYR A 77 -5.08 -15.93 4.04
C TYR A 77 -4.24 -15.18 3.01
N PHE A 78 -4.65 -15.27 1.76
CA PHE A 78 -4.11 -14.50 0.65
C PHE A 78 -5.15 -13.50 0.17
N GLN A 79 -4.76 -12.23 0.14
CA GLN A 79 -5.66 -11.11 -0.17
C GLN A 79 -5.06 -10.21 -1.27
N PRO A 80 -5.17 -10.61 -2.55
CA PRO A 80 -4.77 -9.75 -3.66
C PRO A 80 -5.77 -8.61 -3.84
N SER A 81 -5.28 -7.43 -4.26
CA SER A 81 -6.14 -6.31 -4.62
C SER A 81 -5.57 -5.48 -5.76
N VAL A 82 -6.45 -4.82 -6.50
CA VAL A 82 -6.12 -3.82 -7.51
C VAL A 82 -6.87 -2.53 -7.18
N GLN A 83 -6.14 -1.42 -7.09
CA GLN A 83 -6.68 -0.16 -6.60
C GLN A 83 -6.19 1.01 -7.46
N PHE A 84 -7.10 1.93 -7.76
CA PHE A 84 -6.71 3.28 -8.14
C PHE A 84 -6.30 4.03 -6.87
N THR A 85 -5.16 4.69 -6.90
CA THR A 85 -4.63 5.45 -5.76
C THR A 85 -4.23 6.85 -6.19
N GLN A 86 -4.58 7.82 -5.38
CA GLN A 86 -4.05 9.16 -5.47
C GLN A 86 -3.22 9.45 -4.22
N LYS A 87 -1.92 9.65 -4.40
CA LYS A 87 -0.98 10.01 -3.34
C LYS A 87 -0.08 11.16 -3.77
N GLY A 88 0.54 11.84 -2.80
CA GLY A 88 1.37 12.98 -3.12
C GLY A 88 2.18 13.46 -1.94
N TYR A 89 2.81 14.59 -2.14
CA TYR A 89 3.53 15.32 -1.10
C TYR A 89 3.36 16.82 -1.29
N LYS A 90 3.58 17.54 -0.20
CA LYS A 90 3.67 19.00 -0.18
C LYS A 90 5.08 19.39 0.23
N TYR A 91 5.58 20.45 -0.38
CA TYR A 91 6.88 21.00 -0.06
C TYR A 91 6.78 22.52 0.02
N GLU A 92 7.21 23.08 1.14
CA GLU A 92 7.31 24.53 1.30
C GLU A 92 8.74 24.97 1.00
N ILE A 93 8.88 25.80 -0.04
CA ILE A 93 10.16 26.36 -0.45
C ILE A 93 10.43 27.61 0.38
N PRO A 94 11.64 27.79 0.94
CA PRO A 94 12.04 29.08 1.48
C PRO A 94 11.76 30.16 0.43
N TYR A 95 11.27 31.32 0.84
CA TYR A 95 10.82 32.45 0.00
C TYR A 95 9.33 32.50 -0.34
N GLY A 96 8.49 31.71 0.30
CA GLY A 96 7.05 31.88 0.23
C GLY A 96 6.34 31.16 -0.93
N PHE A 97 6.88 30.04 -1.39
CA PHE A 97 6.22 29.17 -2.36
C PHE A 97 5.87 27.84 -1.72
N ARG A 98 4.68 27.34 -2.07
CA ARG A 98 4.23 26.00 -1.73
C ARG A 98 4.03 25.19 -3.01
N ASP A 99 4.77 24.09 -3.12
CA ASP A 99 4.63 23.12 -4.18
C ASP A 99 3.82 21.91 -3.69
N GLU A 100 2.77 21.57 -4.42
CA GLU A 100 2.00 20.36 -4.19
C GLU A 100 2.08 19.44 -5.41
N THR A 101 2.47 18.20 -5.16
CA THR A 101 2.51 17.17 -6.20
C THR A 101 1.54 16.06 -5.85
N SER A 102 0.73 15.65 -6.81
CA SER A 102 -0.20 14.52 -6.71
C SER A 102 0.02 13.56 -7.86
N PHE A 103 0.08 12.29 -7.54
CA PHE A 103 0.19 11.20 -8.51
C PHE A 103 -1.10 10.41 -8.52
N SER A 104 -1.65 10.21 -9.72
CA SER A 104 -2.70 9.22 -9.97
C SER A 104 -2.03 7.92 -10.40
N MET A 105 -2.29 6.83 -9.73
CA MET A 105 -1.58 5.57 -9.90
C MET A 105 -2.52 4.38 -9.88
N LEU A 106 -2.13 3.31 -10.55
CA LEU A 106 -2.71 1.98 -10.40
C LEU A 106 -1.80 1.14 -9.50
N GLU A 107 -2.36 0.59 -8.44
CA GLU A 107 -1.65 -0.20 -7.42
C GLU A 107 -2.17 -1.63 -7.40
N PHE A 108 -1.24 -2.58 -7.44
CA PHE A 108 -1.49 -4.01 -7.27
C PHE A 108 -0.85 -4.47 -5.98
N ASP A 109 -1.64 -5.11 -5.14
CA ASP A 109 -1.25 -5.67 -3.84
C ASP A 109 -1.32 -7.19 -3.86
N ALA A 110 -0.43 -7.84 -3.10
CA ALA A 110 -0.47 -9.28 -2.84
C ALA A 110 -0.37 -9.54 -1.34
N GLY A 111 -1.47 -9.32 -0.62
CA GLY A 111 -1.51 -9.41 0.83
C GLY A 111 -1.44 -10.85 1.35
N LEU A 112 -0.61 -11.06 2.36
CA LEU A 112 -0.62 -12.24 3.21
C LEU A 112 -1.11 -11.82 4.60
N LEU A 113 -2.17 -12.47 5.08
CA LEU A 113 -2.80 -12.14 6.36
C LEU A 113 -2.70 -13.36 7.28
N LEU A 114 -2.33 -13.09 8.54
CA LEU A 114 -2.43 -14.05 9.64
C LEU A 114 -3.63 -13.63 10.50
N LYS A 115 -4.74 -14.37 10.38
CA LYS A 115 -6.00 -14.08 11.08
C LYS A 115 -6.10 -14.88 12.38
N PHE A 116 -6.40 -14.17 13.48
CA PHE A 116 -6.56 -14.72 14.82
C PHE A 116 -7.98 -14.46 15.29
N GLY A 117 -8.78 -15.50 15.46
CA GLY A 117 -10.14 -15.31 15.92
C GLY A 117 -11.04 -16.53 15.71
N ASP A 118 -12.32 -16.31 15.79
CA ASP A 118 -13.33 -17.36 15.60
C ASP A 118 -13.59 -17.58 14.11
N GLU A 119 -13.12 -18.72 13.58
CA GLU A 119 -13.33 -19.09 12.18
C GLU A 119 -14.82 -19.20 11.80
N ARG A 120 -15.70 -19.57 12.75
CA ARG A 120 -17.13 -19.75 12.49
C ARG A 120 -17.82 -18.41 12.26
N LEU A 121 -17.42 -17.40 13.07
CA LEU A 121 -17.98 -16.05 12.97
C LEU A 121 -17.24 -15.17 11.97
N LYS A 122 -16.08 -15.64 11.48
CA LYS A 122 -15.13 -14.84 10.69
C LYS A 122 -14.91 -13.48 11.34
N ARG A 123 -14.56 -13.51 12.62
CA ARG A 123 -14.38 -12.33 13.47
C ARG A 123 -13.05 -12.47 14.20
N GLY A 124 -12.20 -11.47 14.10
CA GLY A 124 -10.93 -11.51 14.78
C GLY A 124 -9.93 -10.49 14.29
N MET A 125 -8.82 -10.41 15.00
CA MET A 125 -7.68 -9.59 14.60
C MET A 125 -6.83 -10.30 13.55
N PHE A 126 -6.10 -9.53 12.75
CA PHE A 126 -5.10 -10.08 11.86
C PHE A 126 -3.88 -9.17 11.74
N LEU A 127 -2.77 -9.79 11.37
CA LEU A 127 -1.56 -9.11 10.91
C LEU A 127 -1.44 -9.28 9.40
N SER A 128 -0.94 -8.27 8.72
CA SER A 128 -0.76 -8.32 7.27
C SER A 128 0.63 -7.92 6.83
N LEU A 129 1.15 -8.65 5.85
CA LEU A 129 2.33 -8.30 5.07
C LEU A 129 1.90 -8.24 3.60
N THR A 130 1.97 -7.07 2.99
CA THR A 130 1.44 -6.84 1.65
C THR A 130 2.51 -6.25 0.74
N PRO A 131 3.21 -7.06 -0.07
CA PRO A 131 3.97 -6.56 -1.20
C PRO A 131 3.08 -5.81 -2.17
N TYR A 132 3.59 -4.73 -2.74
CA TYR A 132 2.86 -3.96 -3.73
C TYR A 132 3.74 -3.49 -4.88
N ILE A 133 3.10 -3.27 -6.02
CA ILE A 133 3.65 -2.59 -7.17
C ILE A 133 2.66 -1.52 -7.63
N THR A 134 3.13 -0.32 -7.88
CA THR A 134 2.30 0.81 -8.29
C THR A 134 2.86 1.44 -9.56
N LYS A 135 1.99 1.69 -10.53
CA LYS A 135 2.32 2.38 -11.79
C LYS A 135 1.66 3.75 -11.81
N ALA A 136 2.44 4.81 -11.99
CA ALA A 136 1.92 6.15 -12.17
C ALA A 136 1.25 6.28 -13.54
N LEU A 137 0.04 6.87 -13.54
CA LEU A 137 -0.79 7.12 -14.71
C LEU A 137 -0.84 8.61 -15.06
N GLY A 138 -0.72 9.49 -14.06
CA GLY A 138 -0.79 10.94 -14.23
C GLY A 138 -0.13 11.68 -13.08
N LEU A 139 0.30 12.89 -13.37
CA LEU A 139 0.93 13.82 -12.44
C LEU A 139 0.18 15.15 -12.46
N LYS A 140 -0.20 15.63 -11.29
CA LYS A 140 -0.71 16.99 -11.10
C LYS A 140 0.28 17.73 -10.19
N TRP A 141 0.84 18.80 -10.71
CA TRP A 141 1.71 19.71 -9.96
C TRP A 141 1.01 21.05 -9.80
N SER A 142 1.08 21.64 -8.62
CA SER A 142 0.53 22.95 -8.31
C SER A 142 1.52 23.74 -7.47
N GLN A 143 1.78 24.98 -7.89
CA GLN A 143 2.59 25.92 -7.15
C GLN A 143 1.75 27.11 -6.73
N THR A 144 1.77 27.44 -5.45
CA THR A 144 1.05 28.58 -4.86
C THR A 144 2.05 29.53 -4.22
N ASN A 145 1.94 30.82 -4.56
CA ASN A 145 2.68 31.86 -3.85
C ASN A 145 1.99 32.16 -2.52
N ILE A 146 2.70 31.94 -1.42
CA ILE A 146 2.22 32.22 -0.06
C ILE A 146 2.92 33.41 0.58
N ASN A 147 3.70 34.19 -0.19
CA ASN A 147 4.37 35.39 0.30
C ASN A 147 3.34 36.50 0.54
N PRO A 148 3.17 36.98 1.77
CA PRO A 148 2.16 38.01 2.08
C PRO A 148 2.44 39.38 1.44
N HIS A 149 3.67 39.61 0.93
CA HIS A 149 4.06 40.85 0.29
C HIS A 149 4.02 40.80 -1.25
N SER A 150 3.54 39.70 -1.84
CA SER A 150 3.45 39.52 -3.29
C SER A 150 2.03 39.12 -3.70
N PRO A 151 1.61 39.43 -4.93
CA PRO A 151 0.32 38.99 -5.42
C PRO A 151 0.14 37.48 -5.29
N GLU A 152 -0.98 37.06 -4.76
CA GLU A 152 -1.32 35.64 -4.70
C GLU A 152 -1.54 35.09 -6.11
N TYR A 153 -0.82 34.06 -6.48
CA TYR A 153 -1.05 33.35 -7.73
C TYR A 153 -0.93 31.85 -7.52
N ASN A 154 -1.68 31.11 -8.29
CA ASN A 154 -1.69 29.66 -8.29
C ASN A 154 -1.51 29.15 -9.72
N ILE A 155 -0.44 28.43 -9.96
CA ILE A 155 -0.16 27.77 -11.22
C ILE A 155 -0.42 26.28 -11.03
N THR A 156 -1.33 25.72 -11.80
CA THR A 156 -1.58 24.27 -11.81
C THR A 156 -1.27 23.71 -13.18
N ARG A 157 -0.48 22.65 -13.23
CA ARG A 157 -0.15 21.91 -14.43
C ARG A 157 -0.48 20.44 -14.25
N THR A 158 -1.22 19.87 -15.19
CA THR A 158 -1.50 18.43 -15.23
C THR A 158 -0.81 17.84 -16.45
N THR A 159 -0.08 16.75 -16.27
CA THR A 159 0.67 16.11 -17.35
C THR A 159 0.76 14.60 -17.14
N ASN A 160 0.94 13.88 -18.21
CA ASN A 160 1.33 12.46 -18.19
C ASN A 160 2.84 12.30 -18.39
N GLU A 161 3.57 13.40 -18.57
CA GLU A 161 5.02 13.40 -18.67
C GLU A 161 5.63 13.52 -17.27
N PHE A 162 6.40 12.52 -16.89
CA PHE A 162 6.97 12.40 -15.54
C PHE A 162 8.39 12.97 -15.45
N GLY A 163 8.99 13.37 -16.59
CA GLY A 163 10.35 13.91 -16.63
C GLY A 163 11.37 12.99 -15.96
N SER A 164 12.01 13.47 -14.90
CA SER A 164 12.99 12.71 -14.11
C SER A 164 12.36 11.84 -13.00
N LEU A 165 11.01 11.76 -12.91
CA LEU A 165 10.33 10.99 -11.88
C LEU A 165 10.16 9.53 -12.29
N ASN A 166 10.32 8.64 -11.33
CA ASN A 166 10.08 7.22 -11.55
C ASN A 166 8.58 6.93 -11.55
N THR A 167 8.09 6.32 -12.61
CA THR A 167 6.68 5.95 -12.76
C THR A 167 6.31 4.65 -12.05
N LEU A 168 7.30 3.88 -11.61
CA LEU A 168 7.11 2.60 -10.94
C LEU A 168 7.54 2.71 -9.49
N ASP A 169 6.65 2.35 -8.56
CA ASP A 169 6.96 2.22 -7.14
C ASP A 169 6.69 0.79 -6.68
N ILE A 170 7.65 0.20 -6.00
CA ILE A 170 7.59 -1.15 -5.45
C ILE A 170 7.91 -1.05 -3.96
N GLY A 171 7.22 -1.84 -3.17
CA GLY A 171 7.45 -1.86 -1.73
C GLY A 171 6.64 -2.92 -1.01
N PHE A 172 6.48 -2.72 0.27
CA PHE A 172 5.64 -3.55 1.11
C PHE A 172 4.90 -2.71 2.15
N LYS A 173 3.80 -3.24 2.65
CA LYS A 173 2.99 -2.66 3.71
C LYS A 173 2.96 -3.67 4.86
N LEU A 174 3.11 -3.17 6.07
CA LEU A 174 2.85 -3.92 7.30
C LEU A 174 1.59 -3.38 7.92
N GLY A 175 0.72 -4.25 8.37
CA GLY A 175 -0.55 -3.82 8.91
C GLY A 175 -1.11 -4.71 10.00
N ILE A 176 -2.08 -4.14 10.67
CA ILE A 176 -2.96 -4.79 11.63
C ILE A 176 -4.39 -4.45 11.28
N GLY A 177 -5.29 -5.40 11.45
CA GLY A 177 -6.69 -5.18 11.15
C GLY A 177 -7.61 -6.06 11.97
N TYR A 178 -8.89 -5.88 11.73
CA TYR A 178 -9.95 -6.56 12.41
C TYR A 178 -11.10 -6.90 11.46
N ASP A 179 -11.51 -8.16 11.46
CA ASP A 179 -12.73 -8.65 10.81
C ASP A 179 -13.90 -8.51 11.77
N PHE A 180 -14.88 -7.69 11.44
CA PHE A 180 -16.09 -7.55 12.24
C PHE A 180 -17.05 -8.72 12.00
N ASN A 181 -17.10 -9.18 10.76
CA ASN A 181 -17.93 -10.30 10.31
C ASN A 181 -17.43 -10.75 8.92
N ARG A 182 -18.21 -11.60 8.24
CA ARG A 182 -17.89 -12.09 6.89
C ARG A 182 -17.75 -11.01 5.82
N HIS A 183 -18.34 -9.84 6.05
CA HIS A 183 -18.46 -8.79 5.03
C HIS A 183 -17.56 -7.58 5.31
N TRP A 184 -17.30 -7.26 6.56
CA TRP A 184 -16.61 -6.03 6.92
C TRP A 184 -15.25 -6.28 7.57
N GLU A 185 -14.23 -5.66 6.99
CA GLU A 185 -12.86 -5.66 7.49
C GLU A 185 -12.34 -4.23 7.56
N ILE A 186 -11.62 -3.88 8.62
CA ILE A 186 -10.86 -2.64 8.77
C ILE A 186 -9.39 -2.97 8.99
N ALA A 187 -8.48 -2.22 8.35
CA ALA A 187 -7.05 -2.41 8.52
C ALA A 187 -6.29 -1.09 8.52
N ALA A 188 -5.32 -0.97 9.41
CA ALA A 188 -4.32 0.09 9.41
C ALA A 188 -2.99 -0.47 8.92
N ASN A 189 -2.41 0.16 7.90
CA ASN A 189 -1.16 -0.28 7.29
C ASN A 189 -0.14 0.85 7.23
N TYR A 190 1.14 0.52 7.38
CA TYR A 190 2.24 1.43 7.10
C TYR A 190 3.00 0.97 5.85
N THR A 191 3.21 1.89 4.91
CA THR A 191 3.82 1.65 3.59
C THR A 191 5.31 1.96 3.61
N PHE A 192 6.10 1.03 3.10
CA PHE A 192 7.53 1.11 2.90
C PHE A 192 7.86 1.01 1.40
N GLY A 193 7.98 2.15 0.70
CA GLY A 193 8.48 2.19 -0.67
C GLY A 193 9.97 1.86 -0.71
N LEU A 194 10.36 1.03 -1.67
CA LEU A 194 11.75 0.61 -1.88
C LEU A 194 12.41 1.40 -3.00
N ASN A 195 11.67 1.76 -4.03
CA ASN A 195 12.16 2.51 -5.16
C ASN A 195 12.32 4.00 -4.85
N ARG A 196 13.20 4.64 -5.63
CA ARG A 196 13.36 6.09 -5.61
C ARG A 196 12.24 6.74 -6.41
N ILE A 197 11.67 7.83 -5.91
CA ILE A 197 10.65 8.62 -6.60
C ILE A 197 11.26 9.40 -7.77
N ALA A 198 12.49 9.89 -7.60
CA ALA A 198 13.22 10.62 -8.64
C ALA A 198 14.59 9.97 -8.89
N TYR A 199 15.05 10.01 -10.14
CA TYR A 199 16.35 9.45 -10.53
C TYR A 199 17.52 10.20 -9.87
N THR A 200 17.34 11.49 -9.62
CA THR A 200 18.38 12.37 -9.06
C THR A 200 18.49 12.30 -7.54
N ASN A 201 17.42 11.87 -6.85
CA ASN A 201 17.34 11.94 -5.39
C ASN A 201 16.90 10.59 -4.76
N ASN A 202 17.39 10.30 -3.55
CA ASN A 202 17.07 9.07 -2.82
C ASN A 202 15.70 9.10 -2.10
N PHE A 203 14.72 9.85 -2.61
CA PHE A 203 13.41 9.97 -1.99
C PHE A 203 12.59 8.69 -2.17
N LYS A 204 11.96 8.23 -1.09
CA LYS A 204 11.11 7.03 -1.06
C LYS A 204 9.76 7.36 -0.47
N TRP A 205 8.76 6.61 -0.89
CA TRP A 205 7.43 6.71 -0.29
C TRP A 205 7.40 6.12 1.10
N ARG A 206 6.72 6.86 2.00
CA ARG A 206 6.35 6.41 3.35
C ARG A 206 4.93 6.90 3.59
N GLY A 207 4.09 6.09 4.21
CA GLY A 207 2.73 6.52 4.49
C GLY A 207 1.99 5.57 5.39
N ALA A 208 0.97 6.10 6.07
CA ALA A 208 -0.01 5.33 6.81
C ALA A 208 -1.31 5.27 6.00
N ASN A 209 -1.97 4.13 6.02
CA ASN A 209 -3.25 3.94 5.33
C ASN A 209 -4.25 3.32 6.30
N LEU A 210 -5.49 3.80 6.24
CA LEU A 210 -6.63 3.17 6.88
C LEU A 210 -7.53 2.62 5.77
N ASN A 211 -7.79 1.32 5.81
CA ASN A 211 -8.58 0.62 4.79
C ASN A 211 -9.89 0.15 5.38
N LEU A 212 -10.95 0.27 4.61
CA LEU A 212 -12.24 -0.33 4.83
C LEU A 212 -12.54 -1.26 3.67
N ILE A 213 -12.90 -2.50 3.97
CA ILE A 213 -13.16 -3.55 2.98
C ILE A 213 -14.55 -4.10 3.22
N TYR A 214 -15.28 -4.29 2.12
CA TYR A 214 -16.57 -4.97 2.11
C TYR A 214 -16.52 -6.15 1.15
N PHE A 215 -16.76 -7.36 1.66
CA PHE A 215 -16.88 -8.60 0.90
C PHE A 215 -18.35 -8.93 0.61
N PHE A 216 -18.61 -9.42 -0.59
CA PHE A 216 -19.95 -9.79 -1.05
C PHE A 216 -20.41 -11.17 -0.53
#